data_8eddc2d767973f1e021b83fdd1710ce4
#
_entry.id   8eddc2d767973f1e021b83fdd1710ce4
#
_cell.length_a   1.000
_cell.length_b   1.000
_cell.length_c   1.000
_cell.angle_alpha   90.00
_cell.angle_beta   90.00
_cell.angle_gamma   90.00
#
_symmetry.space_group_name_H-M   'P 1'
#
loop_
_entity.id
_entity.type
_entity.pdbx_description
1 polymer ?
#
loop_
_entity_poly.entity_id
_entity_poly.type
_entity_poly.pdbx_seq_one_letter_code
_entity_poly.pdbx_strand_id
1 'polypeptide(L)'
;MKRIFTTICVIMFFTASAFSQQEEARLMRFPAIYGDQVVFSYAGDLFTVDKSGGLARQLTSAEGVEIFPRFSPDGQTIAFTGQYDGNTEVFIIPAEGGVPERITYTATLSRDNLSDRMGPNNIVMTWKDNDHVVYRSRKKSFNDFQGQLFLAPVDGGISTQIPLPTGGFCSYSPDGKKLAFNRVFREFRTWKYYSGGMADDVWIYDFDTKETVNITNNDAQDIFPMWHGDVVYFLSDRDRTMNLFSYNTATQETKKLTNYDNFDIKFPSLGDNAIIYENGGYLYYFDLATQTPTKVEVQIMKDFAASRPQWKDASKSINSAYPSPDGKRVVFGSRGDIFSVPASSGITKNLTKTSGVHERNQDWSPDGRWIAYIGDATGENEIYIMKHDGSEEPIQLTKNTGTYIFGYEWSPDSKKIAWSDQEKRLQYIDIDSKKVTEVDQSNSGELRNYEWSPDSKWLAYTKPSFEEVTRIYLYNLENKTSKPATDEW
;
A
#
# COMPACT_ATOMS: atom_id res chain seq x y z
N MET A 1 54.92 -52.18 37.72
CA MET A 1 54.14 -51.00 38.15
C MET A 1 53.65 -50.28 36.95
N LYS A 2 52.36 -50.53 36.55
CA LYS A 2 51.71 -49.88 35.44
C LYS A 2 50.82 -48.75 36.01
N ARG A 3 51.09 -47.51 35.64
CA ARG A 3 50.27 -46.35 35.99
C ARG A 3 49.15 -46.24 34.95
N ILE A 4 47.91 -46.35 35.41
CA ILE A 4 46.69 -46.11 34.63
C ILE A 4 46.38 -44.59 34.72
N PHE A 5 46.48 -43.88 33.63
CA PHE A 5 45.97 -42.52 33.53
C PHE A 5 44.46 -42.55 33.12
N THR A 6 43.63 -42.16 34.05
CA THR A 6 42.18 -41.99 33.79
C THR A 6 41.95 -40.56 33.28
N THR A 7 41.67 -40.40 32.00
CA THR A 7 41.28 -39.12 31.41
C THR A 7 39.79 -38.95 31.61
N ILE A 8 39.39 -37.96 32.43
CA ILE A 8 38.01 -37.54 32.62
C ILE A 8 37.69 -36.55 31.51
N CYS A 9 36.87 -36.95 30.51
CA CYS A 9 36.24 -36.05 29.54
C CYS A 9 35.04 -35.35 30.21
N VAL A 10 35.18 -34.05 30.51
CA VAL A 10 34.06 -33.21 30.90
C VAL A 10 33.35 -32.77 29.63
N ILE A 11 32.21 -33.39 29.33
CA ILE A 11 31.31 -32.96 28.25
C ILE A 11 30.50 -31.78 28.79
N MET A 12 30.87 -30.55 28.43
CA MET A 12 30.01 -29.37 28.61
C MET A 12 28.86 -29.45 27.63
N PHE A 13 27.67 -29.78 28.10
CA PHE A 13 26.44 -29.55 27.37
C PHE A 13 26.17 -28.05 27.34
N PHE A 14 26.52 -27.38 26.26
CA PHE A 14 25.92 -26.11 25.93
C PHE A 14 24.46 -26.38 25.51
N THR A 15 23.53 -26.22 26.42
CA THR A 15 22.13 -26.03 26.07
C THR A 15 22.02 -24.65 25.44
N ALA A 16 22.20 -24.58 24.13
CA ALA A 16 21.73 -23.42 23.35
C ALA A 16 20.22 -23.41 23.52
N SER A 17 19.71 -22.59 24.45
CA SER A 17 18.32 -22.18 24.45
C SER A 17 18.14 -21.46 23.13
N ALA A 18 17.59 -22.15 22.12
CA ALA A 18 17.02 -21.50 20.95
C ALA A 18 15.79 -20.71 21.44
N PHE A 19 16.04 -19.52 22.01
CA PHE A 19 15.01 -18.51 22.02
C PHE A 19 14.74 -18.25 20.55
N SER A 20 13.61 -18.72 20.04
CA SER A 20 13.03 -18.20 18.83
C SER A 20 12.98 -16.69 19.03
N GLN A 21 13.89 -15.97 18.37
CA GLN A 21 13.84 -14.53 18.36
C GLN A 21 12.54 -14.20 17.68
N GLN A 22 11.55 -13.78 18.47
CA GLN A 22 10.24 -13.47 17.97
C GLN A 22 10.42 -12.28 17.02
N GLU A 23 10.04 -12.49 15.75
CA GLU A 23 10.19 -11.46 14.74
C GLU A 23 9.34 -10.24 15.11
N GLU A 24 9.92 -9.06 14.94
CA GLU A 24 9.24 -7.80 15.11
C GLU A 24 8.06 -7.71 14.11
N ALA A 25 6.89 -7.28 14.59
CA ALA A 25 5.71 -7.12 13.76
C ALA A 25 5.91 -6.01 12.72
N ARG A 26 5.40 -6.24 11.51
CA ARG A 26 5.40 -5.29 10.39
C ARG A 26 4.00 -5.09 9.85
N LEU A 27 3.80 -4.01 9.07
CA LEU A 27 2.51 -3.65 8.44
C LEU A 27 1.41 -3.32 9.46
N MET A 28 1.80 -2.80 10.62
CA MET A 28 0.88 -2.19 11.56
C MET A 28 0.35 -0.87 10.97
N ARG A 29 -0.95 -0.59 11.14
CA ARG A 29 -1.63 0.48 10.42
C ARG A 29 -2.44 1.37 11.36
N PHE A 30 -2.67 2.61 10.91
CA PHE A 30 -3.58 3.58 11.54
C PHE A 30 -3.35 3.77 13.04
N PRO A 31 -2.14 4.10 13.49
CA PRO A 31 -1.85 4.17 14.90
C PRO A 31 -2.49 5.38 15.59
N ALA A 32 -2.75 5.26 16.89
CA ALA A 32 -3.10 6.33 17.81
C ALA A 32 -2.29 6.20 19.10
N ILE A 33 -2.05 7.30 19.80
CA ILE A 33 -1.29 7.35 21.05
C ILE A 33 -1.95 8.26 22.06
N TYR A 34 -1.91 7.88 23.34
CA TYR A 34 -2.25 8.73 24.48
C TYR A 34 -1.43 8.27 25.70
N GLY A 35 -0.72 9.21 26.34
CA GLY A 35 0.22 8.87 27.41
C GLY A 35 1.29 7.90 26.94
N ASP A 36 1.31 6.71 27.55
CA ASP A 36 2.20 5.61 27.18
C ASP A 36 1.50 4.54 26.32
N GLN A 37 0.19 4.65 26.12
CA GLN A 37 -0.58 3.67 25.38
C GLN A 37 -0.60 3.97 23.87
N VAL A 38 -0.24 2.98 23.07
CA VAL A 38 -0.34 2.98 21.61
C VAL A 38 -1.41 1.97 21.18
N VAL A 39 -2.30 2.37 20.28
CA VAL A 39 -3.30 1.51 19.66
C VAL A 39 -3.12 1.55 18.15
N PHE A 40 -3.25 0.41 17.49
CA PHE A 40 -3.08 0.29 16.04
C PHE A 40 -3.91 -0.86 15.48
N SER A 41 -4.16 -0.84 14.17
CA SER A 41 -4.79 -1.95 13.45
C SER A 41 -3.75 -2.95 12.95
N TYR A 42 -4.01 -4.24 13.15
CA TYR A 42 -3.20 -5.32 12.61
C TYR A 42 -4.07 -6.51 12.22
N ALA A 43 -3.92 -6.98 10.99
CA ALA A 43 -4.68 -8.12 10.45
C ALA A 43 -6.21 -7.99 10.60
N GLY A 44 -6.74 -6.77 10.61
CA GLY A 44 -8.17 -6.46 10.72
C GLY A 44 -8.64 -6.04 12.11
N ASP A 45 -7.88 -6.35 13.16
CA ASP A 45 -8.23 -6.07 14.55
C ASP A 45 -7.44 -4.91 15.15
N LEU A 46 -7.94 -4.32 16.23
CA LEU A 46 -7.20 -3.36 17.05
C LEU A 46 -6.32 -4.08 18.08
N PHE A 47 -5.10 -3.60 18.20
CA PHE A 47 -4.11 -4.02 19.20
C PHE A 47 -3.61 -2.83 19.99
N THR A 48 -3.17 -3.07 21.21
CA THR A 48 -2.54 -2.07 22.08
C THR A 48 -1.19 -2.54 22.58
N VAL A 49 -0.25 -1.60 22.73
CA VAL A 49 1.09 -1.82 23.28
C VAL A 49 1.55 -0.56 24.01
N ASP A 50 2.49 -0.70 24.94
CA ASP A 50 3.19 0.45 25.52
C ASP A 50 4.09 1.12 24.48
N LYS A 51 4.24 2.45 24.52
CA LYS A 51 5.10 3.19 23.57
C LYS A 51 6.58 2.80 23.63
N SER A 52 7.02 2.21 24.75
CA SER A 52 8.36 1.61 24.86
C SER A 52 8.51 0.30 24.09
N GLY A 53 7.41 -0.23 23.53
CA GLY A 53 7.37 -1.46 22.77
C GLY A 53 7.02 -2.69 23.62
N GLY A 54 7.19 -3.87 23.03
CA GLY A 54 6.94 -5.16 23.65
C GLY A 54 5.79 -5.94 23.02
N LEU A 55 5.16 -6.81 23.81
CA LEU A 55 4.09 -7.68 23.36
C LEU A 55 2.75 -6.92 23.29
N ALA A 56 2.20 -6.81 22.08
CA ALA A 56 0.90 -6.19 21.88
C ALA A 56 -0.25 -7.10 22.32
N ARG A 57 -1.22 -6.51 23.00
CA ARG A 57 -2.49 -7.15 23.40
C ARG A 57 -3.59 -6.80 22.40
N GLN A 58 -4.35 -7.77 21.98
CA GLN A 58 -5.51 -7.58 21.12
C GLN A 58 -6.66 -6.93 21.90
N LEU A 59 -7.31 -5.90 21.31
CA LEU A 59 -8.46 -5.22 21.88
C LEU A 59 -9.79 -5.70 21.27
N THR A 60 -9.80 -6.00 19.96
CA THR A 60 -10.99 -6.43 19.21
C THR A 60 -10.72 -7.74 18.47
N SER A 61 -11.77 -8.47 18.09
CA SER A 61 -11.66 -9.78 17.41
C SER A 61 -12.87 -10.10 16.53
N ALA A 62 -13.57 -9.11 16.01
CA ALA A 62 -14.77 -9.33 15.19
C ALA A 62 -14.44 -9.77 13.76
N GLU A 63 -15.43 -10.31 13.07
CA GLU A 63 -15.33 -10.61 11.64
C GLU A 63 -15.48 -9.34 10.80
N GLY A 64 -14.46 -8.62 10.60
CA GLY A 64 -14.48 -7.40 9.83
C GLY A 64 -13.13 -6.73 9.90
N VAL A 65 -13.14 -5.42 9.85
CA VAL A 65 -11.94 -4.65 10.08
C VAL A 65 -12.23 -3.49 11.01
N GLU A 66 -11.29 -3.20 11.88
CA GLU A 66 -11.27 -2.03 12.73
C GLU A 66 -10.08 -1.17 12.35
N ILE A 67 -10.36 0.08 12.01
CA ILE A 67 -9.36 1.03 11.49
C ILE A 67 -9.56 2.43 12.06
N PHE A 68 -8.54 3.27 11.96
CA PHE A 68 -8.54 4.65 12.41
C PHE A 68 -8.94 4.83 13.88
N PRO A 69 -8.31 4.11 14.82
CA PRO A 69 -8.52 4.40 16.23
C PRO A 69 -8.09 5.83 16.57
N ARG A 70 -8.83 6.49 17.46
CA ARG A 70 -8.53 7.83 18.01
C ARG A 70 -8.93 7.85 19.47
N PHE A 71 -7.99 8.20 20.33
CA PHE A 71 -8.30 8.42 21.75
C PHE A 71 -9.16 9.66 21.96
N SER A 72 -10.08 9.60 22.91
CA SER A 72 -10.77 10.78 23.44
C SER A 72 -9.79 11.75 24.08
N PRO A 73 -10.15 13.04 24.24
CA PRO A 73 -9.26 14.03 24.84
C PRO A 73 -8.78 13.69 26.28
N ASP A 74 -9.56 12.90 27.02
CA ASP A 74 -9.20 12.40 28.37
C ASP A 74 -8.48 11.04 28.34
N GLY A 75 -8.33 10.42 27.15
CA GLY A 75 -7.66 9.14 26.97
C GLY A 75 -8.43 7.92 27.46
N GLN A 76 -9.69 8.06 27.90
CA GLN A 76 -10.45 6.95 28.50
C GLN A 76 -11.18 6.11 27.45
N THR A 77 -11.45 6.65 26.28
CA THR A 77 -12.23 6.02 25.21
C THR A 77 -11.47 6.05 23.89
N ILE A 78 -11.63 5.01 23.09
CA ILE A 78 -11.12 4.94 21.70
C ILE A 78 -12.32 4.93 20.78
N ALA A 79 -12.41 5.90 19.85
CA ALA A 79 -13.31 5.83 18.71
C ALA A 79 -12.58 5.20 17.51
N PHE A 80 -13.27 4.38 16.74
CA PHE A 80 -12.71 3.73 15.55
C PHE A 80 -13.78 3.45 14.50
N THR A 81 -13.35 3.21 13.27
CA THR A 81 -14.22 2.74 12.19
C THR A 81 -14.22 1.23 12.18
N GLY A 82 -15.38 0.61 12.41
CA GLY A 82 -15.54 -0.84 12.48
C GLY A 82 -16.50 -1.36 11.42
N GLN A 83 -16.30 -2.60 10.98
CA GLN A 83 -17.13 -3.27 9.95
C GLN A 83 -17.79 -4.54 10.51
N TYR A 84 -18.49 -4.44 11.63
CA TYR A 84 -19.11 -5.59 12.30
C TYR A 84 -20.30 -6.18 11.52
N ASP A 85 -21.15 -5.32 10.96
CA ASP A 85 -22.40 -5.72 10.29
C ASP A 85 -22.33 -5.64 8.76
N GLY A 86 -21.13 -5.55 8.20
CA GLY A 86 -20.89 -5.49 6.75
C GLY A 86 -20.65 -4.09 6.22
N ASN A 87 -21.28 -3.03 6.74
CA ASN A 87 -20.94 -1.63 6.46
C ASN A 87 -19.98 -1.08 7.52
N THR A 88 -19.23 -0.04 7.16
CA THR A 88 -18.34 0.66 8.06
C THR A 88 -19.10 1.73 8.84
N GLU A 89 -18.95 1.72 10.17
CA GLU A 89 -19.58 2.66 11.09
C GLU A 89 -18.61 3.12 12.18
N VAL A 90 -18.99 4.15 12.91
CA VAL A 90 -18.22 4.63 14.05
C VAL A 90 -18.61 3.82 15.28
N PHE A 91 -17.60 3.28 15.94
CA PHE A 91 -17.69 2.57 17.20
C PHE A 91 -16.82 3.25 18.24
N ILE A 92 -17.16 3.06 19.52
CA ILE A 92 -16.35 3.44 20.67
C ILE A 92 -16.08 2.22 21.54
N ILE A 93 -14.93 2.22 22.23
CA ILE A 93 -14.53 1.18 23.18
C ILE A 93 -13.74 1.82 24.32
N PRO A 94 -13.85 1.38 25.59
CA PRO A 94 -12.93 1.82 26.63
C PRO A 94 -11.45 1.61 26.23
N ALA A 95 -10.57 2.51 26.59
CA ALA A 95 -9.15 2.43 26.23
C ALA A 95 -8.47 1.13 26.72
N GLU A 96 -8.93 0.60 27.87
CA GLU A 96 -8.47 -0.67 28.43
C GLU A 96 -9.03 -1.89 27.71
N GLY A 97 -9.99 -1.71 26.77
CA GLY A 97 -10.73 -2.76 26.11
C GLY A 97 -12.09 -3.02 26.74
N GLY A 98 -12.91 -3.79 26.06
CA GLY A 98 -14.29 -4.08 26.47
C GLY A 98 -15.14 -4.45 25.28
N VAL A 99 -16.44 -4.23 25.38
CA VAL A 99 -17.39 -4.46 24.29
C VAL A 99 -17.52 -3.17 23.49
N PRO A 100 -17.23 -3.18 22.16
CA PRO A 100 -17.44 -2.02 21.32
C PRO A 100 -18.92 -1.61 21.24
N GLU A 101 -19.17 -0.31 21.28
CA GLU A 101 -20.50 0.26 21.12
C GLU A 101 -20.57 1.06 19.82
N ARG A 102 -21.62 0.77 19.00
CA ARG A 102 -21.87 1.46 17.75
C ARG A 102 -22.63 2.76 17.98
N ILE A 103 -22.09 3.89 17.49
CA ILE A 103 -22.70 5.22 17.66
C ILE A 103 -23.21 5.84 16.35
N THR A 104 -22.99 5.22 15.19
CA THR A 104 -23.56 5.68 13.92
C THR A 104 -24.28 4.56 13.17
N TYR A 105 -25.28 4.95 12.36
CA TYR A 105 -26.11 4.04 11.58
C TYR A 105 -26.36 4.64 10.21
N THR A 106 -25.66 4.15 9.20
CA THR A 106 -25.77 4.63 7.81
C THR A 106 -26.38 3.53 6.96
N ALA A 107 -27.37 3.90 6.13
CA ALA A 107 -27.95 2.98 5.17
C ALA A 107 -26.91 2.59 4.11
N THR A 108 -26.83 1.31 3.78
CA THR A 108 -25.99 0.76 2.71
C THR A 108 -26.76 -0.30 1.93
N LEU A 109 -26.42 -0.50 0.65
CA LEU A 109 -27.00 -1.54 -0.19
C LEU A 109 -26.24 -2.86 -0.13
N SER A 110 -24.99 -2.83 0.33
CA SER A 110 -24.12 -4.01 0.40
C SER A 110 -23.00 -3.77 1.42
N ARG A 111 -22.14 -4.79 1.60
CA ARG A 111 -20.92 -4.66 2.38
C ARG A 111 -20.00 -3.60 1.76
N ASP A 112 -19.47 -2.69 2.58
CA ASP A 112 -18.53 -1.68 2.14
C ASP A 112 -17.22 -2.33 1.65
N ASN A 113 -16.74 -1.87 0.51
CA ASN A 113 -15.45 -2.32 -0.02
C ASN A 113 -14.33 -1.48 0.60
N LEU A 114 -13.50 -2.11 1.43
CA LEU A 114 -12.37 -1.45 2.10
C LEU A 114 -11.17 -1.22 1.19
N SER A 115 -11.08 -1.93 0.07
CA SER A 115 -10.02 -1.77 -0.92
C SER A 115 -10.33 -0.73 -2.00
N ASP A 116 -11.46 -0.05 -1.89
CA ASP A 116 -11.79 1.05 -2.80
C ASP A 116 -10.74 2.16 -2.67
N ARG A 117 -10.32 2.68 -3.82
CA ARG A 117 -9.42 3.84 -3.93
C ARG A 117 -9.93 5.10 -3.20
N MET A 118 -11.18 5.12 -2.83
CA MET A 118 -11.81 6.20 -2.04
C MET A 118 -11.81 5.92 -0.54
N GLY A 119 -11.29 4.77 -0.13
CA GLY A 119 -11.33 4.28 1.23
C GLY A 119 -12.73 3.91 1.70
N PRO A 120 -12.87 3.40 2.92
CA PRO A 120 -14.15 3.07 3.52
C PRO A 120 -15.01 4.32 3.76
N ASN A 121 -16.28 4.12 4.06
CA ASN A 121 -17.17 5.19 4.52
C ASN A 121 -17.05 5.35 6.06
N ASN A 122 -17.63 6.43 6.60
CA ASN A 122 -17.70 6.69 8.05
C ASN A 122 -16.35 6.58 8.79
N ILE A 123 -15.33 7.22 8.23
CA ILE A 123 -13.97 7.18 8.80
C ILE A 123 -13.88 8.15 9.99
N VAL A 124 -13.43 7.63 11.15
CA VAL A 124 -13.11 8.47 12.32
C VAL A 124 -11.91 9.36 12.00
N MET A 125 -12.10 10.67 12.18
CA MET A 125 -11.06 11.68 11.92
C MET A 125 -10.37 12.11 13.21
N THR A 126 -11.16 12.57 14.19
CA THR A 126 -10.70 13.10 15.48
C THR A 126 -11.87 13.15 16.49
N TRP A 127 -11.60 13.64 17.67
CA TRP A 127 -12.60 14.05 18.64
C TRP A 127 -12.72 15.58 18.66
N LYS A 128 -13.91 16.09 18.92
CA LYS A 128 -14.12 17.50 19.24
C LYS A 128 -13.95 17.76 20.73
N ASP A 129 -14.55 16.93 21.55
CA ASP A 129 -14.57 16.90 23.00
C ASP A 129 -14.84 15.43 23.43
N ASN A 130 -14.98 15.15 24.75
CA ASN A 130 -15.23 13.79 25.23
C ASN A 130 -16.61 13.24 24.83
N ASP A 131 -17.52 14.10 24.39
CA ASP A 131 -18.90 13.75 24.08
C ASP A 131 -19.18 13.61 22.57
N HIS A 132 -18.22 14.04 21.70
CA HIS A 132 -18.45 14.08 20.25
C HIS A 132 -17.26 13.60 19.44
N VAL A 133 -17.50 12.59 18.59
CA VAL A 133 -16.55 12.08 17.59
C VAL A 133 -16.78 12.76 16.26
N VAL A 134 -15.70 13.22 15.61
CA VAL A 134 -15.72 13.71 14.24
C VAL A 134 -15.45 12.57 13.28
N TYR A 135 -16.35 12.36 12.35
CA TYR A 135 -16.14 11.36 11.28
C TYR A 135 -16.48 11.93 9.91
N ARG A 136 -15.82 11.38 8.90
CA ARG A 136 -16.07 11.69 7.49
C ARG A 136 -17.05 10.69 6.90
N SER A 137 -18.11 11.18 6.24
CA SER A 137 -19.11 10.33 5.60
C SER A 137 -19.52 10.85 4.24
N ARG A 138 -19.86 9.94 3.35
CA ARG A 138 -20.42 10.21 2.01
C ARG A 138 -21.95 10.12 2.00
N LYS A 139 -22.61 9.95 3.15
CA LYS A 139 -24.05 9.71 3.27
C LYS A 139 -24.96 10.79 2.69
N LYS A 140 -24.43 11.99 2.43
CA LYS A 140 -25.13 13.11 1.80
C LYS A 140 -24.55 13.49 0.43
N SER A 141 -23.63 12.70 -0.11
CA SER A 141 -22.98 12.98 -1.39
C SER A 141 -23.42 11.99 -2.46
N PHE A 142 -23.72 12.49 -3.67
CA PHE A 142 -23.94 11.67 -4.86
C PHE A 142 -22.62 11.28 -5.55
N ASN A 143 -21.51 11.82 -5.08
CA ASN A 143 -20.18 11.61 -5.66
C ASN A 143 -19.27 10.92 -4.62
N ASP A 144 -18.75 9.76 -4.97
CA ASP A 144 -17.85 8.99 -4.07
C ASP A 144 -16.55 9.72 -3.74
N PHE A 145 -16.16 10.72 -4.53
CA PHE A 145 -14.97 11.54 -4.28
C PHE A 145 -15.17 12.59 -3.18
N GLN A 146 -16.40 12.95 -2.87
CA GLN A 146 -16.70 13.98 -1.89
C GLN A 146 -17.26 13.35 -0.61
N GLY A 147 -16.76 13.80 0.52
CA GLY A 147 -17.29 13.45 1.83
C GLY A 147 -17.37 14.69 2.69
N GLN A 148 -18.32 14.69 3.62
CA GLN A 148 -18.52 15.74 4.60
C GLN A 148 -18.12 15.27 6.00
N LEU A 149 -17.85 16.22 6.87
CA LEU A 149 -17.55 15.99 8.28
C LEU A 149 -18.82 16.07 9.12
N PHE A 150 -18.98 15.13 10.02
CA PHE A 150 -20.10 15.02 10.94
C PHE A 150 -19.61 14.86 12.38
N LEU A 151 -20.40 15.35 13.32
CA LEU A 151 -20.25 15.12 14.76
C LEU A 151 -21.24 14.03 15.17
N ALA A 152 -20.73 12.93 15.72
CA ALA A 152 -21.51 11.87 16.33
C ALA A 152 -21.47 12.01 17.85
N PRO A 153 -22.61 12.13 18.55
CA PRO A 153 -22.64 12.07 20.00
C PRO A 153 -22.25 10.65 20.47
N VAL A 154 -21.47 10.54 21.55
CA VAL A 154 -21.08 9.25 22.12
C VAL A 154 -22.26 8.49 22.70
N ASP A 155 -23.25 9.19 23.22
CA ASP A 155 -24.51 8.60 23.72
C ASP A 155 -25.45 8.11 22.60
N GLY A 156 -25.01 8.19 21.35
CA GLY A 156 -25.83 7.91 20.18
C GLY A 156 -26.74 9.05 19.77
N GLY A 157 -27.52 8.84 18.70
CA GLY A 157 -28.45 9.83 18.15
C GLY A 157 -28.06 10.32 16.77
N ILE A 158 -28.64 11.47 16.36
CA ILE A 158 -28.46 12.01 15.01
C ILE A 158 -27.19 12.84 14.93
N SER A 159 -26.28 12.43 14.07
CA SER A 159 -25.06 13.18 13.80
C SER A 159 -25.33 14.53 13.15
N THR A 160 -24.64 15.57 13.61
CA THR A 160 -24.73 16.93 13.07
C THR A 160 -23.60 17.19 12.07
N GLN A 161 -23.95 17.73 10.89
CA GLN A 161 -22.93 18.07 9.89
C GLN A 161 -22.16 19.33 10.30
N ILE A 162 -20.83 19.29 10.22
CA ILE A 162 -19.97 20.47 10.32
C ILE A 162 -20.24 21.36 9.07
N PRO A 163 -20.34 22.69 9.19
CA PRO A 163 -20.76 23.57 8.11
C PRO A 163 -19.66 23.79 7.05
N LEU A 164 -19.10 22.69 6.55
CA LEU A 164 -18.13 22.64 5.48
C LEU A 164 -18.70 21.80 4.30
N PRO A 165 -18.49 22.23 3.04
CA PRO A 165 -19.01 21.50 1.88
C PRO A 165 -18.34 20.16 1.67
N THR A 166 -17.04 20.06 1.99
CA THR A 166 -16.23 18.85 1.93
C THR A 166 -15.22 18.87 3.07
N GLY A 167 -14.70 17.71 3.46
CA GLY A 167 -13.66 17.61 4.46
C GLY A 167 -13.00 16.24 4.47
N GLY A 168 -11.71 16.25 4.79
CA GLY A 168 -10.87 15.08 5.05
C GLY A 168 -10.39 15.07 6.50
N PHE A 169 -9.12 14.71 6.72
CA PHE A 169 -8.51 14.74 8.03
C PHE A 169 -8.55 16.13 8.62
N CYS A 170 -8.78 16.20 9.93
CA CYS A 170 -8.98 17.46 10.60
C CYS A 170 -8.60 17.37 12.08
N SER A 171 -8.40 18.55 12.70
CA SER A 171 -8.10 18.71 14.12
C SER A 171 -8.62 20.04 14.62
N TYR A 172 -9.27 20.07 15.78
CA TYR A 172 -9.72 21.30 16.41
C TYR A 172 -8.58 22.09 17.04
N SER A 173 -8.72 23.41 17.09
CA SER A 173 -7.89 24.24 17.96
C SER A 173 -8.17 23.90 19.44
N PRO A 174 -7.22 24.15 20.36
CA PRO A 174 -7.41 23.82 21.79
C PRO A 174 -8.63 24.48 22.45
N ASP A 175 -9.06 25.61 21.93
CA ASP A 175 -10.27 26.34 22.40
C ASP A 175 -11.57 25.87 21.69
N GLY A 176 -11.47 24.94 20.75
CA GLY A 176 -12.59 24.41 19.96
C GLY A 176 -13.25 25.38 18.98
N LYS A 177 -12.70 26.60 18.80
CA LYS A 177 -13.29 27.64 17.95
C LYS A 177 -12.88 27.55 16.49
N LYS A 178 -11.80 26.82 16.19
CA LYS A 178 -11.28 26.66 14.84
C LYS A 178 -11.07 25.19 14.50
N LEU A 179 -11.06 24.87 13.21
CA LEU A 179 -10.81 23.55 12.69
C LEU A 179 -9.75 23.63 11.59
N ALA A 180 -8.60 23.01 11.79
CA ALA A 180 -7.65 22.73 10.72
C ALA A 180 -8.13 21.50 9.95
N PHE A 181 -8.20 21.57 8.62
CA PHE A 181 -8.77 20.48 7.81
C PHE A 181 -8.19 20.42 6.40
N ASN A 182 -8.29 19.24 5.79
CA ASN A 182 -8.08 19.01 4.37
C ASN A 182 -9.43 19.04 3.63
N ARG A 183 -9.47 19.61 2.44
CA ARG A 183 -10.68 19.64 1.58
C ARG A 183 -10.86 18.37 0.80
N VAL A 184 -9.76 17.75 0.39
CA VAL A 184 -9.71 16.53 -0.40
C VAL A 184 -9.37 15.34 0.49
N PHE A 185 -9.80 14.15 0.13
CA PHE A 185 -9.48 12.91 0.81
C PHE A 185 -9.01 11.91 -0.23
N ARG A 186 -7.72 11.62 -0.27
CA ARG A 186 -7.11 10.75 -1.29
C ARG A 186 -6.00 9.83 -0.77
N GLU A 187 -5.86 9.69 0.53
CA GLU A 187 -4.77 8.95 1.18
C GLU A 187 -4.76 7.47 0.86
N PHE A 188 -5.87 6.93 0.35
CA PHE A 188 -5.98 5.57 -0.16
C PHE A 188 -5.57 5.42 -1.63
N ARG A 189 -5.24 6.52 -2.32
CA ARG A 189 -4.75 6.47 -3.70
C ARG A 189 -3.25 6.23 -3.74
N THR A 190 -2.80 5.67 -4.84
CA THR A 190 -1.39 5.35 -5.08
C THR A 190 -0.62 6.46 -5.80
N TRP A 191 -1.23 7.62 -6.00
CA TRP A 191 -0.57 8.74 -6.68
C TRP A 191 0.51 9.37 -5.81
N LYS A 192 1.70 9.47 -6.35
CA LYS A 192 2.82 10.18 -5.75
C LYS A 192 3.25 11.32 -6.68
N TYR A 193 3.77 12.41 -6.11
CA TYR A 193 4.24 13.59 -6.85
C TYR A 193 3.17 14.27 -7.71
N TYR A 194 1.92 14.16 -7.35
CA TYR A 194 0.84 14.82 -8.06
C TYR A 194 0.73 16.29 -7.63
N SER A 195 0.81 17.22 -8.60
CA SER A 195 0.79 18.68 -8.39
C SER A 195 -0.41 19.35 -9.06
N GLY A 196 -1.53 18.66 -9.23
CA GLY A 196 -2.74 19.20 -9.83
C GLY A 196 -3.78 19.66 -8.80
N GLY A 197 -4.97 20.03 -9.23
CA GLY A 197 -6.06 20.56 -8.40
C GLY A 197 -6.60 19.62 -7.31
N MET A 198 -6.12 18.37 -7.27
CA MET A 198 -6.38 17.41 -6.20
C MET A 198 -5.21 17.30 -5.20
N ALA A 199 -4.12 18.06 -5.37
CA ALA A 199 -3.15 18.28 -4.31
C ALA A 199 -3.83 19.08 -3.20
N ASP A 200 -3.67 18.65 -1.96
CA ASP A 200 -4.39 19.27 -0.85
C ASP A 200 -3.49 20.17 -0.02
N ASP A 201 -4.08 21.21 0.50
CA ASP A 201 -3.51 22.13 1.46
C ASP A 201 -4.15 21.93 2.84
N VAL A 202 -3.51 22.47 3.85
CA VAL A 202 -4.11 22.63 5.17
C VAL A 202 -4.86 23.96 5.24
N TRP A 203 -6.13 23.88 5.57
CA TRP A 203 -7.04 25.01 5.72
C TRP A 203 -7.47 25.14 7.18
N ILE A 204 -7.68 26.37 7.66
CA ILE A 204 -8.28 26.64 8.97
C ILE A 204 -9.64 27.30 8.75
N TYR A 205 -10.69 26.69 9.30
CA TYR A 205 -12.04 27.24 9.37
C TYR A 205 -12.29 27.81 10.77
N ASP A 206 -12.78 29.03 10.85
CA ASP A 206 -13.17 29.72 12.09
C ASP A 206 -14.68 29.65 12.25
N PHE A 207 -15.17 29.05 13.36
CA PHE A 207 -16.58 28.83 13.61
C PHE A 207 -17.33 30.12 13.98
N ASP A 208 -16.64 31.15 14.49
CA ASP A 208 -17.25 32.45 14.87
C ASP A 208 -17.40 33.34 13.63
N THR A 209 -16.31 33.53 12.86
CA THR A 209 -16.31 34.43 11.69
C THR A 209 -16.83 33.78 10.42
N LYS A 210 -16.85 32.43 10.33
CA LYS A 210 -17.16 31.61 9.16
C LYS A 210 -16.13 31.76 8.01
N GLU A 211 -14.98 32.28 8.30
CA GLU A 211 -13.89 32.45 7.34
C GLU A 211 -13.04 31.19 7.25
N THR A 212 -12.42 31.01 6.07
CA THR A 212 -11.50 29.90 5.80
C THR A 212 -10.20 30.45 5.26
N VAL A 213 -9.08 30.07 5.88
CA VAL A 213 -7.73 30.51 5.50
C VAL A 213 -6.89 29.31 5.11
N ASN A 214 -6.20 29.37 3.95
CA ASN A 214 -5.18 28.41 3.55
C ASN A 214 -3.86 28.78 4.23
N ILE A 215 -3.27 27.86 5.00
CA ILE A 215 -2.03 28.11 5.76
C ILE A 215 -0.78 27.49 5.11
N THR A 216 -0.93 26.66 4.08
CA THR A 216 0.21 26.03 3.40
C THR A 216 0.42 26.57 1.99
N ASN A 217 -0.59 26.68 1.15
CA ASN A 217 -0.65 27.36 -0.15
C ASN A 217 0.60 27.16 -1.02
N ASN A 218 0.90 25.90 -1.41
CA ASN A 218 2.03 25.54 -2.27
C ASN A 218 1.66 24.37 -3.19
N ASP A 219 2.57 23.97 -4.10
CA ASP A 219 2.32 22.90 -5.07
C ASP A 219 2.48 21.48 -4.49
N ALA A 220 2.89 21.35 -3.23
CA ALA A 220 3.05 20.07 -2.56
C ALA A 220 1.72 19.57 -2.00
N GLN A 221 1.71 18.33 -1.59
CA GLN A 221 0.63 17.72 -0.86
C GLN A 221 0.82 17.95 0.64
N ASP A 222 -0.02 18.78 1.24
CA ASP A 222 -0.02 19.06 2.68
C ASP A 222 -1.27 18.48 3.33
N ILE A 223 -1.11 17.41 4.13
CA ILE A 223 -2.21 16.57 4.63
C ILE A 223 -2.07 16.24 6.12
N PHE A 224 -3.14 15.70 6.70
CA PHE A 224 -3.22 15.28 8.10
C PHE A 224 -2.94 16.40 9.11
N PRO A 225 -3.70 17.50 9.13
CA PRO A 225 -3.52 18.54 10.12
C PRO A 225 -3.79 18.03 11.54
N MET A 226 -2.89 18.37 12.46
CA MET A 226 -2.91 17.99 13.87
C MET A 226 -2.58 19.23 14.70
N TRP A 227 -3.54 19.76 15.44
CA TRP A 227 -3.40 21.02 16.16
C TRP A 227 -3.06 20.80 17.63
N HIS A 228 -1.91 21.30 18.08
CA HIS A 228 -1.50 21.27 19.49
C HIS A 228 -0.95 22.64 19.91
N GLY A 229 -1.55 23.26 20.93
CA GLY A 229 -1.20 24.62 21.37
C GLY A 229 -1.34 25.63 20.23
N ASP A 230 -0.28 26.39 19.95
CA ASP A 230 -0.23 27.36 18.85
C ASP A 230 0.29 26.75 17.53
N VAL A 231 0.49 25.44 17.47
CA VAL A 231 1.13 24.78 16.34
C VAL A 231 0.18 23.80 15.65
N VAL A 232 0.08 23.90 14.33
CA VAL A 232 -0.54 22.89 13.47
C VAL A 232 0.57 22.05 12.85
N TYR A 233 0.62 20.76 13.20
CA TYR A 233 1.48 19.77 12.59
C TYR A 233 0.78 19.17 11.38
N PHE A 234 1.53 18.80 10.35
CA PHE A 234 0.97 18.20 9.12
C PHE A 234 2.05 17.40 8.37
N LEU A 235 1.64 16.57 7.44
CA LEU A 235 2.54 15.88 6.53
C LEU A 235 2.66 16.67 5.22
N SER A 236 3.89 16.71 4.66
CA SER A 236 4.16 17.36 3.37
C SER A 236 5.17 16.56 2.54
N ASP A 237 4.93 16.47 1.24
CA ASP A 237 5.85 15.85 0.26
C ASP A 237 6.68 16.88 -0.53
N ARG A 238 6.79 18.12 -0.03
CA ARG A 238 7.54 19.22 -0.68
C ARG A 238 9.01 18.89 -0.96
N ASP A 239 9.58 17.93 -0.23
CA ASP A 239 10.92 17.40 -0.43
C ASP A 239 10.88 15.99 -1.07
N ARG A 240 9.82 15.66 -1.81
CA ARG A 240 9.57 14.40 -2.52
C ARG A 240 9.22 13.20 -1.63
N THR A 241 9.58 13.18 -0.37
CA THR A 241 9.18 12.17 0.61
C THR A 241 8.29 12.80 1.66
N MET A 242 7.17 12.16 1.98
CA MET A 242 6.22 12.67 2.97
C MET A 242 6.89 12.70 4.35
N ASN A 243 7.07 13.89 4.88
CA ASN A 243 7.68 14.16 6.18
C ASN A 243 6.75 14.99 7.08
N LEU A 244 7.05 15.02 8.38
CA LEU A 244 6.33 15.82 9.36
C LEU A 244 6.84 17.27 9.33
N PHE A 245 5.91 18.21 9.25
CA PHE A 245 6.12 19.66 9.31
C PHE A 245 5.26 20.27 10.41
N SER A 246 5.58 21.48 10.81
CA SER A 246 4.79 22.30 11.73
C SER A 246 4.58 23.70 11.16
N TYR A 247 3.42 24.27 11.45
CA TYR A 247 3.08 25.67 11.19
C TYR A 247 2.68 26.33 12.50
N ASN A 248 3.38 27.38 12.91
CA ASN A 248 3.03 28.16 14.09
C ASN A 248 1.99 29.22 13.71
N THR A 249 0.81 29.18 14.33
CA THR A 249 -0.33 30.06 14.00
C THR A 249 -0.11 31.52 14.40
N ALA A 250 0.77 31.78 15.37
CA ALA A 250 1.08 33.13 15.83
C ALA A 250 2.18 33.80 15.00
N THR A 251 3.25 33.05 14.66
CA THR A 251 4.39 33.57 13.89
C THR A 251 4.29 33.33 12.39
N GLN A 252 3.40 32.44 11.94
CA GLN A 252 3.21 31.98 10.56
C GLN A 252 4.47 31.27 9.99
N GLU A 253 5.34 30.78 10.85
CA GLU A 253 6.56 30.07 10.45
C GLU A 253 6.27 28.58 10.24
N THR A 254 6.74 28.05 9.09
CA THR A 254 6.72 26.62 8.77
C THR A 254 8.09 26.01 8.98
N LYS A 255 8.15 24.84 9.67
CA LYS A 255 9.40 24.09 9.90
C LYS A 255 9.24 22.63 9.53
N LYS A 256 10.29 22.06 8.92
CA LYS A 256 10.42 20.61 8.73
C LYS A 256 10.93 19.96 10.02
N LEU A 257 10.30 18.86 10.46
CA LEU A 257 10.61 18.19 11.73
C LEU A 257 11.28 16.82 11.56
N THR A 258 11.02 16.12 10.43
CA THR A 258 11.61 14.82 10.15
C THR A 258 12.32 14.81 8.79
N ASN A 259 13.25 13.86 8.58
CA ASN A 259 14.05 13.78 7.37
C ASN A 259 14.12 12.34 6.83
N TYR A 260 12.96 11.72 6.59
CA TYR A 260 12.89 10.42 5.91
C TYR A 260 13.09 10.63 4.40
N ASP A 261 13.81 9.70 3.77
CA ASP A 261 14.15 9.72 2.34
C ASP A 261 13.73 8.44 1.60
N ASN A 262 13.50 7.33 2.32
CA ASN A 262 13.12 6.05 1.73
C ASN A 262 11.61 5.81 1.72
N PHE A 263 10.95 6.00 2.87
CA PHE A 263 9.52 5.74 3.03
C PHE A 263 8.78 6.98 3.50
N ASP A 264 7.58 7.17 2.94
CA ASP A 264 6.67 8.22 3.37
C ASP A 264 6.16 7.95 4.79
N ILE A 265 6.01 9.00 5.58
CA ILE A 265 5.17 8.95 6.78
C ILE A 265 3.72 8.81 6.34
N LYS A 266 2.97 7.91 7.01
CA LYS A 266 1.55 7.69 6.73
C LYS A 266 0.71 7.69 8.00
N PHE A 267 -0.53 8.09 7.85
CA PHE A 267 -1.60 8.02 8.85
C PHE A 267 -1.20 8.45 10.27
N PRO A 268 -0.68 9.68 10.43
CA PRO A 268 -0.31 10.18 11.74
C PRO A 268 -1.53 10.41 12.62
N SER A 269 -1.33 10.38 13.93
CA SER A 269 -2.31 10.74 14.93
C SER A 269 -1.65 11.49 16.07
N LEU A 270 -2.25 12.61 16.45
CA LEU A 270 -1.84 13.40 17.59
C LEU A 270 -2.43 12.80 18.86
N GLY A 271 -1.59 12.57 19.86
CA GLY A 271 -1.95 12.29 21.23
C GLY A 271 -1.81 13.55 22.12
N ASP A 272 -1.69 13.33 23.41
CA ASP A 272 -1.50 14.41 24.38
C ASP A 272 -0.13 15.10 24.28
N ASN A 273 0.96 14.32 24.11
CA ASN A 273 2.33 14.82 24.08
C ASN A 273 3.18 14.27 22.93
N ALA A 274 2.59 13.52 22.01
CA ALA A 274 3.30 12.90 20.92
C ALA A 274 2.43 12.77 19.65
N ILE A 275 3.08 12.65 18.49
CA ILE A 275 2.46 12.28 17.23
C ILE A 275 2.97 10.89 16.89
N ILE A 276 2.09 9.91 16.73
CA ILE A 276 2.43 8.57 16.27
C ILE A 276 2.10 8.42 14.79
N TYR A 277 2.90 7.63 14.05
CA TYR A 277 2.72 7.43 12.60
C TYR A 277 3.34 6.12 12.12
N GLU A 278 3.01 5.76 10.88
CA GLU A 278 3.59 4.64 10.15
C GLU A 278 4.78 5.11 9.31
N ASN A 279 5.87 4.33 9.29
CA ASN A 279 6.96 4.51 8.33
C ASN A 279 7.62 3.15 8.03
N GLY A 280 7.73 2.77 6.74
CA GLY A 280 8.34 1.52 6.31
C GLY A 280 7.70 0.24 6.86
N GLY A 281 6.43 0.31 7.26
CA GLY A 281 5.68 -0.81 7.86
C GLY A 281 5.84 -0.94 9.38
N TYR A 282 6.54 -0.02 10.02
CA TYR A 282 6.72 0.07 11.47
C TYR A 282 6.01 1.30 12.04
N LEU A 283 5.87 1.35 13.37
CA LEU A 283 5.34 2.49 14.11
C LEU A 283 6.46 3.33 14.71
N TYR A 284 6.29 4.64 14.64
CA TYR A 284 7.18 5.61 15.26
C TYR A 284 6.33 6.66 15.97
N TYR A 285 6.76 7.12 17.12
CA TYR A 285 6.20 8.34 17.71
C TYR A 285 7.23 9.47 17.70
N PHE A 286 6.73 10.68 17.49
CA PHE A 286 7.49 11.93 17.55
C PHE A 286 7.09 12.63 18.84
N ASP A 287 8.01 12.71 19.78
CA ASP A 287 7.80 13.40 21.05
C ASP A 287 7.82 14.92 20.84
N LEU A 288 6.75 15.60 21.26
CA LEU A 288 6.58 17.04 20.99
C LEU A 288 7.53 17.92 21.81
N ALA A 289 7.99 17.47 22.97
CA ALA A 289 8.91 18.22 23.82
C ALA A 289 10.36 18.13 23.33
N THR A 290 10.82 16.91 23.00
CA THR A 290 12.19 16.66 22.54
C THR A 290 12.36 16.82 21.04
N GLN A 291 11.27 16.84 20.28
CA GLN A 291 11.22 16.87 18.81
C GLN A 291 12.04 15.74 18.14
N THR A 292 11.99 14.55 18.73
CA THR A 292 12.72 13.38 18.24
C THR A 292 11.77 12.23 17.91
N PRO A 293 11.97 11.54 16.76
CA PRO A 293 11.23 10.32 16.44
C PRO A 293 11.85 9.11 17.15
N THR A 294 11.00 8.23 17.69
CA THR A 294 11.38 6.97 18.32
C THR A 294 10.55 5.84 17.74
N LYS A 295 11.20 4.73 17.38
CA LYS A 295 10.53 3.52 16.90
C LYS A 295 9.87 2.78 18.05
N VAL A 296 8.66 2.27 17.84
CA VAL A 296 7.96 1.36 18.76
C VAL A 296 8.20 -0.06 18.30
N GLU A 297 9.00 -0.82 19.05
CA GLU A 297 9.29 -2.21 18.72
C GLU A 297 8.16 -3.12 19.22
N VAL A 298 7.35 -3.63 18.28
CA VAL A 298 6.14 -4.39 18.60
C VAL A 298 6.30 -5.87 18.27
N GLN A 299 5.85 -6.72 19.17
CA GLN A 299 5.71 -8.17 18.98
C GLN A 299 4.25 -8.56 19.07
N ILE A 300 3.78 -9.45 18.20
CA ILE A 300 2.41 -9.93 18.19
C ILE A 300 2.39 -11.45 18.30
N MET A 301 1.80 -11.96 19.38
CA MET A 301 1.57 -13.39 19.59
C MET A 301 0.09 -13.70 19.38
N LYS A 302 -0.24 -14.19 18.21
CA LYS A 302 -1.61 -14.61 17.87
C LYS A 302 -1.58 -15.76 16.87
N ASP A 303 -2.49 -16.71 17.00
CA ASP A 303 -2.79 -17.67 15.95
C ASP A 303 -3.65 -17.02 14.87
N PHE A 304 -2.99 -16.61 13.79
CA PHE A 304 -3.68 -16.02 12.63
C PHE A 304 -4.27 -17.13 11.75
N ALA A 305 -5.45 -17.62 12.09
CA ALA A 305 -6.15 -18.66 11.33
C ALA A 305 -6.31 -18.30 9.84
N ALA A 306 -6.49 -17.02 9.51
CA ALA A 306 -6.60 -16.54 8.13
C ALA A 306 -5.28 -16.61 7.33
N SER A 307 -4.13 -16.70 8.00
CA SER A 307 -2.82 -16.87 7.35
C SER A 307 -2.46 -18.31 7.02
N ARG A 308 -3.26 -19.27 7.54
CA ARG A 308 -3.04 -20.69 7.26
C ARG A 308 -3.37 -21.02 5.81
N PRO A 309 -2.67 -21.97 5.17
CA PRO A 309 -3.00 -22.43 3.83
C PRO A 309 -4.45 -22.86 3.73
N GLN A 310 -5.16 -22.35 2.74
CA GLN A 310 -6.57 -22.64 2.49
C GLN A 310 -6.77 -22.98 1.01
N TRP A 311 -7.66 -23.95 0.75
CA TRP A 311 -8.13 -24.18 -0.61
C TRP A 311 -9.10 -23.08 -1.03
N LYS A 312 -8.83 -22.43 -2.15
CA LYS A 312 -9.69 -21.40 -2.74
C LYS A 312 -10.10 -21.81 -4.15
N ASP A 313 -11.33 -21.51 -4.51
CA ASP A 313 -11.81 -21.68 -5.89
C ASP A 313 -11.16 -20.63 -6.80
N ALA A 314 -10.13 -21.02 -7.56
CA ALA A 314 -9.40 -20.15 -8.46
C ALA A 314 -10.20 -19.78 -9.71
N SER A 315 -11.24 -20.52 -10.08
CA SER A 315 -12.02 -20.28 -11.30
C SER A 315 -12.71 -18.94 -11.34
N LYS A 316 -13.02 -18.36 -10.18
CA LYS A 316 -13.66 -17.04 -10.04
C LYS A 316 -12.70 -15.84 -10.13
N SER A 317 -11.40 -16.11 -10.22
CA SER A 317 -10.36 -15.07 -10.20
C SER A 317 -9.42 -15.15 -11.40
N ILE A 318 -9.89 -15.78 -12.48
CA ILE A 318 -9.12 -15.86 -13.74
C ILE A 318 -8.99 -14.46 -14.32
N ASN A 319 -7.76 -14.04 -14.59
CA ASN A 319 -7.42 -12.72 -15.16
C ASN A 319 -6.81 -12.79 -16.58
N SER A 320 -6.32 -13.96 -16.99
CA SER A 320 -5.70 -14.16 -18.29
C SER A 320 -5.81 -15.61 -18.73
N ALA A 321 -5.84 -15.85 -20.06
CA ALA A 321 -5.95 -17.17 -20.65
C ALA A 321 -5.27 -17.20 -22.02
N TYR A 322 -4.32 -18.14 -22.23
CA TYR A 322 -3.59 -18.27 -23.49
C TYR A 322 -3.54 -19.73 -23.92
N PRO A 323 -4.02 -20.07 -25.16
CA PRO A 323 -3.97 -21.41 -25.66
C PRO A 323 -2.54 -21.81 -26.05
N SER A 324 -2.20 -23.09 -25.90
CA SER A 324 -0.96 -23.63 -26.44
C SER A 324 -0.95 -23.59 -27.97
N PRO A 325 0.21 -23.47 -28.63
CA PRO A 325 0.30 -23.46 -30.10
C PRO A 325 -0.31 -24.69 -30.79
N ASP A 326 -0.33 -25.84 -30.13
CA ASP A 326 -0.96 -27.06 -30.61
C ASP A 326 -2.47 -27.20 -30.25
N GLY A 327 -3.03 -26.22 -29.54
CA GLY A 327 -4.43 -26.17 -29.14
C GLY A 327 -4.85 -27.21 -28.10
N LYS A 328 -3.92 -27.96 -27.47
CA LYS A 328 -4.26 -29.04 -26.55
C LYS A 328 -4.42 -28.58 -25.11
N ARG A 329 -3.86 -27.46 -24.76
CA ARG A 329 -3.91 -26.89 -23.39
C ARG A 329 -4.13 -25.38 -23.45
N VAL A 330 -4.60 -24.84 -22.32
CA VAL A 330 -4.68 -23.39 -22.07
C VAL A 330 -3.98 -23.11 -20.75
N VAL A 331 -3.16 -22.07 -20.69
CA VAL A 331 -2.63 -21.56 -19.43
C VAL A 331 -3.50 -20.42 -18.94
N PHE A 332 -3.86 -20.47 -17.67
CA PHE A 332 -4.66 -19.45 -16.97
C PHE A 332 -3.84 -18.82 -15.86
N GLY A 333 -3.91 -17.50 -15.72
CA GLY A 333 -3.48 -16.78 -14.52
C GLY A 333 -4.65 -16.62 -13.56
N SER A 334 -4.45 -17.00 -12.31
CA SER A 334 -5.46 -16.79 -11.27
C SER A 334 -4.83 -16.70 -9.90
N ARG A 335 -5.13 -15.61 -9.18
CA ARG A 335 -4.68 -15.35 -7.80
C ARG A 335 -3.15 -15.37 -7.62
N GLY A 336 -2.40 -15.03 -8.66
CA GLY A 336 -0.93 -15.04 -8.64
C GLY A 336 -0.31 -16.37 -9.02
N ASP A 337 -1.10 -17.43 -9.23
CA ASP A 337 -0.63 -18.73 -9.70
C ASP A 337 -0.93 -18.95 -11.20
N ILE A 338 -0.13 -19.83 -11.84
CA ILE A 338 -0.31 -20.25 -13.24
C ILE A 338 -0.85 -21.66 -13.29
N PHE A 339 -1.98 -21.83 -13.97
CA PHE A 339 -2.64 -23.11 -14.15
C PHE A 339 -2.59 -23.56 -15.60
N SER A 340 -2.27 -24.84 -15.84
CA SER A 340 -2.37 -25.47 -17.15
C SER A 340 -3.57 -26.39 -17.19
N VAL A 341 -4.52 -26.11 -18.08
CA VAL A 341 -5.80 -26.83 -18.22
C VAL A 341 -5.85 -27.50 -19.59
N PRO A 342 -6.21 -28.80 -19.69
CA PRO A 342 -6.37 -29.44 -20.98
C PRO A 342 -7.61 -28.96 -21.71
N ALA A 343 -7.56 -28.85 -23.04
CA ALA A 343 -8.67 -28.39 -23.88
C ALA A 343 -9.85 -29.39 -23.92
N SER A 344 -9.61 -30.66 -23.66
CA SER A 344 -10.67 -31.70 -23.67
C SER A 344 -10.68 -32.46 -22.34
N SER A 345 -9.96 -33.53 -22.21
CA SER A 345 -9.88 -34.39 -21.03
C SER A 345 -8.47 -34.41 -20.45
N GLY A 346 -8.35 -34.48 -19.12
CA GLY A 346 -7.07 -34.53 -18.43
C GLY A 346 -7.07 -33.79 -17.11
N ILE A 347 -5.91 -33.67 -16.53
CA ILE A 347 -5.73 -33.05 -15.20
C ILE A 347 -5.33 -31.59 -15.34
N THR A 348 -6.03 -30.70 -14.62
CA THR A 348 -5.58 -29.33 -14.37
C THR A 348 -4.39 -29.36 -13.42
N LYS A 349 -3.33 -28.66 -13.77
CA LYS A 349 -2.12 -28.53 -12.93
C LYS A 349 -1.93 -27.07 -12.54
N ASN A 350 -1.72 -26.81 -11.25
CA ASN A 350 -1.07 -25.57 -10.81
C ASN A 350 0.43 -25.74 -11.07
N LEU A 351 1.02 -24.90 -11.90
CA LEU A 351 2.42 -25.02 -12.34
C LEU A 351 3.38 -24.33 -11.37
N THR A 352 2.99 -23.24 -10.71
CA THR A 352 3.87 -22.42 -9.87
C THR A 352 3.78 -22.81 -8.40
N LYS A 353 2.61 -22.83 -7.77
CA LYS A 353 2.39 -23.20 -6.34
C LYS A 353 3.22 -22.37 -5.36
N THR A 354 3.44 -21.11 -5.65
CA THR A 354 4.32 -20.20 -4.93
C THR A 354 3.51 -19.25 -4.05
N SER A 355 3.30 -19.64 -2.79
CA SER A 355 2.58 -18.77 -1.84
C SER A 355 3.34 -17.47 -1.60
N GLY A 356 2.62 -16.33 -1.71
CA GLY A 356 3.20 -15.01 -1.51
C GLY A 356 3.94 -14.42 -2.71
N VAL A 357 4.01 -15.14 -3.83
CA VAL A 357 4.53 -14.66 -5.11
C VAL A 357 3.36 -14.35 -6.05
N HIS A 358 3.50 -13.32 -6.85
CA HIS A 358 2.50 -12.94 -7.85
C HIS A 358 3.04 -13.17 -9.26
N GLU A 359 2.62 -14.30 -9.87
CA GLU A 359 2.88 -14.58 -11.26
C GLU A 359 1.75 -14.04 -12.15
N ARG A 360 2.11 -13.36 -13.23
CA ARG A 360 1.17 -12.73 -14.15
C ARG A 360 1.66 -12.72 -15.60
N ASN A 361 0.76 -12.40 -16.52
CA ASN A 361 1.05 -12.29 -17.96
C ASN A 361 1.71 -13.55 -18.54
N GLN A 362 1.28 -14.73 -18.09
CA GLN A 362 1.82 -15.99 -18.61
C GLN A 362 1.44 -16.17 -20.08
N ASP A 363 2.39 -16.62 -20.90
CA ASP A 363 2.14 -16.95 -22.29
C ASP A 363 3.09 -18.05 -22.80
N TRP A 364 2.66 -18.76 -23.82
CA TRP A 364 3.42 -19.80 -24.45
C TRP A 364 4.51 -19.24 -25.37
N SER A 365 5.66 -19.89 -25.39
CA SER A 365 6.58 -19.71 -26.54
C SER A 365 5.91 -20.22 -27.83
N PRO A 366 6.15 -19.60 -28.99
CA PRO A 366 5.57 -20.04 -30.26
C PRO A 366 5.84 -21.52 -30.62
N ASP A 367 6.95 -22.06 -30.16
CA ASP A 367 7.29 -23.49 -30.33
C ASP A 367 6.64 -24.43 -29.32
N GLY A 368 5.90 -23.87 -28.32
CA GLY A 368 5.16 -24.62 -27.32
C GLY A 368 6.02 -25.29 -26.25
N ARG A 369 7.33 -25.05 -26.18
CA ARG A 369 8.22 -25.69 -25.20
C ARG A 369 8.22 -24.98 -23.83
N TRP A 370 7.99 -23.66 -23.83
CA TRP A 370 8.11 -22.82 -22.67
C TRP A 370 6.82 -22.05 -22.36
N ILE A 371 6.63 -21.73 -21.13
CA ILE A 371 5.70 -20.70 -20.67
C ILE A 371 6.57 -19.60 -20.04
N ALA A 372 6.47 -18.37 -20.55
CA ALA A 372 7.05 -17.22 -19.89
C ALA A 372 6.02 -16.59 -18.95
N TYR A 373 6.48 -15.83 -17.95
CA TYR A 373 5.67 -15.06 -17.06
C TYR A 373 6.49 -13.98 -16.34
N ILE A 374 5.81 -13.00 -15.79
CA ILE A 374 6.40 -12.01 -14.88
C ILE A 374 6.08 -12.45 -13.45
N GLY A 375 7.09 -12.52 -12.60
CA GLY A 375 6.95 -12.89 -11.19
C GLY A 375 7.76 -11.97 -10.29
N ASP A 376 7.35 -11.85 -9.02
CA ASP A 376 7.97 -11.01 -8.00
C ASP A 376 8.67 -11.79 -6.87
N ALA A 377 9.05 -13.04 -7.14
CA ALA A 377 9.70 -13.91 -6.16
C ALA A 377 10.99 -13.34 -5.53
N THR A 378 11.64 -12.40 -6.21
CA THR A 378 12.85 -11.71 -5.72
C THR A 378 12.56 -10.41 -4.98
N GLY A 379 11.28 -10.03 -4.85
CA GLY A 379 10.85 -8.73 -4.35
C GLY A 379 10.67 -7.68 -5.45
N GLU A 380 11.12 -7.97 -6.68
CA GLU A 380 10.99 -7.13 -7.87
C GLU A 380 10.42 -7.91 -9.04
N ASN A 381 9.84 -7.19 -10.02
CA ASN A 381 9.29 -7.81 -11.22
C ASN A 381 10.42 -8.34 -12.10
N GLU A 382 10.43 -9.65 -12.34
CA GLU A 382 11.39 -10.30 -13.21
C GLU A 382 10.68 -11.20 -14.21
N ILE A 383 11.31 -11.44 -15.37
CA ILE A 383 10.80 -12.38 -16.38
C ILE A 383 11.37 -13.77 -16.11
N TYR A 384 10.49 -14.73 -16.04
CA TYR A 384 10.79 -16.15 -15.88
C TYR A 384 10.30 -16.95 -17.08
N ILE A 385 10.95 -18.10 -17.32
CA ILE A 385 10.44 -19.15 -18.21
C ILE A 385 10.41 -20.48 -17.46
N MET A 386 9.43 -21.31 -17.76
CA MET A 386 9.31 -22.67 -17.23
C MET A 386 8.93 -23.64 -18.32
N LYS A 387 9.26 -24.93 -18.12
CA LYS A 387 8.75 -25.99 -19.00
C LYS A 387 7.22 -26.01 -18.94
N HIS A 388 6.61 -26.20 -20.11
CA HIS A 388 5.15 -26.16 -20.24
C HIS A 388 4.40 -27.19 -19.38
N ASP A 389 5.07 -28.27 -18.97
CA ASP A 389 4.52 -29.34 -18.15
C ASP A 389 4.86 -29.23 -16.66
N GLY A 390 5.66 -28.20 -16.26
CA GLY A 390 6.13 -27.99 -14.92
C GLY A 390 7.10 -29.07 -14.43
N SER A 391 7.86 -29.71 -15.32
CA SER A 391 8.80 -30.79 -15.01
C SER A 391 10.12 -30.31 -14.42
N GLU A 392 10.46 -29.04 -14.61
CA GLU A 392 11.69 -28.41 -14.14
C GLU A 392 11.38 -27.10 -13.40
N GLU A 393 12.30 -26.71 -12.52
CA GLU A 393 12.21 -25.41 -11.84
C GLU A 393 12.24 -24.24 -12.83
N PRO A 394 11.51 -23.16 -12.56
CA PRO A 394 11.53 -21.97 -13.41
C PRO A 394 12.92 -21.35 -13.53
N ILE A 395 13.23 -20.86 -14.70
CA ILE A 395 14.47 -20.15 -14.99
C ILE A 395 14.23 -18.65 -14.97
N GLN A 396 14.87 -17.93 -14.07
CA GLN A 396 14.89 -16.49 -14.08
C GLN A 396 15.75 -15.97 -15.25
N LEU A 397 15.15 -15.16 -16.12
CA LEU A 397 15.82 -14.57 -17.28
C LEU A 397 16.42 -13.20 -16.95
N THR A 398 15.66 -12.32 -16.34
CA THR A 398 16.11 -10.98 -15.96
C THR A 398 16.51 -10.91 -14.48
N LYS A 399 17.38 -9.97 -14.13
CA LYS A 399 17.83 -9.74 -12.74
C LYS A 399 17.98 -8.26 -12.47
N ASN A 400 17.52 -7.84 -11.29
CA ASN A 400 17.67 -6.47 -10.81
C ASN A 400 17.07 -5.44 -11.76
N THR A 401 15.88 -5.73 -12.30
CA THR A 401 15.18 -4.78 -13.17
C THR A 401 14.87 -3.48 -12.43
N GLY A 402 14.61 -3.56 -11.10
CA GLY A 402 14.38 -2.42 -10.21
C GLY A 402 13.20 -1.55 -10.64
N THR A 403 12.30 -2.09 -11.46
CA THR A 403 11.24 -1.33 -12.10
C THR A 403 10.05 -2.24 -12.43
N TYR A 404 8.87 -1.64 -12.62
CA TYR A 404 7.68 -2.37 -13.03
C TYR A 404 7.74 -2.72 -14.51
N ILE A 405 7.60 -4.01 -14.83
CA ILE A 405 7.49 -4.53 -16.20
C ILE A 405 6.01 -4.55 -16.58
N PHE A 406 5.62 -3.84 -17.65
CA PHE A 406 4.22 -3.77 -18.09
C PHE A 406 3.72 -5.05 -18.72
N GLY A 407 4.51 -5.60 -19.64
CA GLY A 407 4.23 -6.81 -20.39
C GLY A 407 5.44 -7.24 -21.19
N TYR A 408 5.33 -8.35 -21.91
CA TYR A 408 6.39 -8.84 -22.77
C TYR A 408 5.81 -9.55 -23.99
N GLU A 409 6.65 -9.75 -25.03
CA GLU A 409 6.32 -10.43 -26.28
C GLU A 409 7.40 -11.42 -26.66
N TRP A 410 6.99 -12.64 -27.01
CA TRP A 410 7.88 -13.63 -27.57
C TRP A 410 8.25 -13.31 -29.02
N SER A 411 9.53 -13.49 -29.39
CA SER A 411 9.88 -13.53 -30.80
C SER A 411 9.32 -14.80 -31.48
N PRO A 412 8.89 -14.72 -32.74
CA PRO A 412 8.33 -15.89 -33.46
C PRO A 412 9.25 -17.12 -33.51
N ASP A 413 10.57 -16.92 -33.44
CA ASP A 413 11.57 -18.01 -33.40
C ASP A 413 11.75 -18.62 -32.01
N SER A 414 11.00 -18.15 -30.98
CA SER A 414 11.06 -18.58 -29.57
C SER A 414 12.41 -18.37 -28.89
N LYS A 415 13.28 -17.51 -29.41
CA LYS A 415 14.64 -17.30 -28.89
C LYS A 415 14.80 -16.01 -28.08
N LYS A 416 13.84 -15.11 -28.17
CA LYS A 416 13.91 -13.81 -27.49
C LYS A 416 12.58 -13.44 -26.87
N ILE A 417 12.67 -12.59 -25.85
CA ILE A 417 11.53 -11.93 -25.24
C ILE A 417 11.82 -10.44 -25.21
N ALA A 418 10.92 -9.63 -25.78
CA ALA A 418 10.95 -8.18 -25.65
C ALA A 418 10.01 -7.72 -24.53
N TRP A 419 10.34 -6.65 -23.82
CA TRP A 419 9.49 -6.05 -22.78
C TRP A 419 9.71 -4.55 -22.66
N SER A 420 8.71 -3.87 -22.13
CA SER A 420 8.82 -2.47 -21.72
C SER A 420 8.59 -2.31 -20.22
N ASP A 421 9.19 -1.26 -19.64
CA ASP A 421 9.17 -1.00 -18.23
C ASP A 421 8.79 0.45 -17.88
N GLN A 422 8.62 0.71 -16.58
CA GLN A 422 8.25 2.03 -16.04
C GLN A 422 9.35 3.09 -16.25
N GLU A 423 10.60 2.69 -16.48
CA GLU A 423 11.70 3.59 -16.89
C GLU A 423 11.59 4.03 -18.35
N LYS A 424 10.49 3.68 -19.02
CA LYS A 424 10.20 3.99 -20.43
C LYS A 424 11.22 3.39 -21.39
N ARG A 425 11.79 2.24 -21.03
CA ARG A 425 12.71 1.48 -21.87
C ARG A 425 11.96 0.38 -22.60
N LEU A 426 12.34 0.13 -23.84
CA LEU A 426 12.04 -1.09 -24.60
C LEU A 426 13.32 -1.90 -24.71
N GLN A 427 13.27 -3.15 -24.29
CA GLN A 427 14.42 -4.04 -24.20
C GLN A 427 14.05 -5.42 -24.75
N TYR A 428 15.03 -6.23 -25.10
CA TYR A 428 14.84 -7.65 -25.30
C TYR A 428 15.96 -8.47 -24.66
N ILE A 429 15.66 -9.71 -24.30
CA ILE A 429 16.61 -10.70 -23.82
C ILE A 429 16.70 -11.87 -24.80
N ASP A 430 17.91 -12.34 -25.08
CA ASP A 430 18.16 -13.60 -25.73
C ASP A 430 18.16 -14.71 -24.67
N ILE A 431 17.35 -15.77 -24.89
CA ILE A 431 17.06 -16.78 -23.88
C ILE A 431 18.29 -17.65 -23.57
N ASP A 432 19.06 -18.02 -24.59
CA ASP A 432 20.20 -18.90 -24.43
C ASP A 432 21.36 -18.20 -23.74
N SER A 433 21.71 -17.00 -24.19
CA SER A 433 22.83 -16.22 -23.66
C SER A 433 22.44 -15.39 -22.42
N LYS A 434 21.17 -15.20 -22.15
CA LYS A 434 20.61 -14.30 -21.12
C LYS A 434 21.09 -12.85 -21.26
N LYS A 435 21.47 -12.46 -22.46
CA LYS A 435 21.93 -11.10 -22.73
C LYS A 435 20.77 -10.16 -23.00
N VAL A 436 20.66 -9.15 -22.15
CA VAL A 436 19.72 -8.04 -22.33
C VAL A 436 20.30 -7.02 -23.32
N THR A 437 19.46 -6.53 -24.21
CA THR A 437 19.78 -5.45 -25.16
C THR A 437 18.67 -4.42 -25.10
N GLU A 438 19.06 -3.16 -24.86
CA GLU A 438 18.15 -2.03 -24.96
C GLU A 438 17.90 -1.68 -26.43
N VAL A 439 16.63 -1.52 -26.78
CA VAL A 439 16.15 -1.12 -28.11
C VAL A 439 16.05 0.39 -28.21
N ASP A 440 15.36 0.98 -27.23
CA ASP A 440 15.15 2.44 -27.14
C ASP A 440 14.68 2.83 -25.74
N GLN A 441 14.84 4.13 -25.44
CA GLN A 441 14.28 4.75 -24.27
C GLN A 441 13.53 6.04 -24.66
N SER A 442 12.38 6.27 -24.07
CA SER A 442 11.59 7.48 -24.33
C SER A 442 11.73 8.51 -23.20
N ASN A 443 11.75 9.79 -23.57
CA ASN A 443 11.76 10.89 -22.61
C ASN A 443 10.35 11.40 -22.26
N SER A 444 9.35 11.10 -23.11
CA SER A 444 8.01 11.68 -22.97
C SER A 444 6.95 10.68 -22.46
N GLY A 445 6.90 9.47 -22.99
CA GLY A 445 5.86 8.49 -22.64
C GLY A 445 6.39 7.06 -22.68
N GLU A 446 5.57 6.11 -22.27
CA GLU A 446 5.91 4.70 -22.19
C GLU A 446 5.89 4.03 -23.58
N LEU A 447 6.81 3.09 -23.79
CA LEU A 447 6.92 2.30 -25.04
C LEU A 447 6.12 1.00 -24.90
N ARG A 448 4.78 1.07 -24.84
CA ARG A 448 3.92 -0.11 -24.56
C ARG A 448 3.50 -0.93 -25.77
N ASN A 449 3.52 -0.33 -26.96
CA ASN A 449 3.10 -1.00 -28.18
C ASN A 449 4.32 -1.40 -28.99
N TYR A 450 4.63 -2.66 -29.04
CA TYR A 450 5.74 -3.23 -29.81
C TYR A 450 5.38 -4.62 -30.34
N GLU A 451 5.95 -5.01 -31.48
CA GLU A 451 5.63 -6.24 -32.20
C GLU A 451 6.85 -6.73 -32.94
N TRP A 452 7.07 -8.05 -32.93
CA TRP A 452 8.12 -8.69 -33.68
C TRP A 452 7.76 -8.88 -35.16
N SER A 453 8.73 -8.74 -36.04
CA SER A 453 8.56 -9.22 -37.43
C SER A 453 8.46 -10.75 -37.47
N PRO A 454 7.73 -11.32 -38.45
CA PRO A 454 7.59 -12.79 -38.60
C PRO A 454 8.91 -13.55 -38.72
N ASP A 455 9.97 -12.90 -39.22
CA ASP A 455 11.30 -13.47 -39.34
C ASP A 455 12.20 -13.25 -38.12
N SER A 456 11.65 -12.64 -37.03
CA SER A 456 12.34 -12.33 -35.78
C SER A 456 13.57 -11.42 -35.90
N LYS A 457 13.70 -10.66 -37.01
CA LYS A 457 14.85 -9.80 -37.28
C LYS A 457 14.60 -8.33 -36.99
N TRP A 458 13.33 -7.94 -36.83
CA TRP A 458 12.93 -6.60 -36.60
C TRP A 458 11.96 -6.50 -35.41
N LEU A 459 11.98 -5.36 -34.73
CA LEU A 459 10.99 -5.00 -33.74
C LEU A 459 10.37 -3.66 -34.14
N ALA A 460 9.07 -3.64 -34.37
CA ALA A 460 8.31 -2.42 -34.57
C ALA A 460 7.79 -1.90 -33.23
N TYR A 461 7.82 -0.60 -33.00
CA TYR A 461 7.29 -0.04 -31.77
C TYR A 461 6.82 1.41 -31.95
N THR A 462 5.90 1.85 -31.09
CA THR A 462 5.45 3.24 -31.05
C THR A 462 6.23 4.03 -30.01
N LYS A 463 6.68 5.25 -30.40
CA LYS A 463 7.38 6.17 -29.50
C LYS A 463 6.68 7.52 -29.51
N PRO A 464 6.19 7.99 -28.33
CA PRO A 464 5.58 9.31 -28.23
C PRO A 464 6.63 10.42 -28.25
N SER A 465 6.27 11.56 -28.84
CA SER A 465 7.02 12.82 -28.79
C SER A 465 6.49 13.74 -27.68
N PHE A 466 7.17 14.86 -27.43
CA PHE A 466 6.73 15.87 -26.45
C PHE A 466 5.39 16.53 -26.82
N GLU A 467 4.98 16.47 -28.07
CA GLU A 467 3.74 17.08 -28.58
C GLU A 467 2.55 16.11 -28.59
N GLU A 468 2.63 15.02 -27.80
CA GLU A 468 1.64 13.92 -27.77
C GLU A 468 1.44 13.19 -29.11
N VAL A 469 2.30 13.47 -30.09
CA VAL A 469 2.32 12.78 -31.37
C VAL A 469 3.13 11.50 -31.26
N THR A 470 2.64 10.42 -31.87
CA THR A 470 3.27 9.12 -31.80
C THR A 470 3.81 8.72 -33.17
N ARG A 471 5.06 8.25 -33.23
CA ARG A 471 5.68 7.66 -34.43
C ARG A 471 5.88 6.18 -34.28
N ILE A 472 5.85 5.46 -35.41
CA ILE A 472 6.28 4.08 -35.47
C ILE A 472 7.76 4.05 -35.84
N TYR A 473 8.52 3.26 -35.08
CA TYR A 473 9.93 2.98 -35.33
C TYR A 473 10.13 1.51 -35.68
N LEU A 474 11.14 1.21 -36.49
CA LEU A 474 11.59 -0.13 -36.79
C LEU A 474 13.04 -0.29 -36.31
N TYR A 475 13.24 -1.19 -35.36
CA TYR A 475 14.56 -1.58 -34.86
C TYR A 475 15.06 -2.82 -35.59
N ASN A 476 16.23 -2.77 -36.18
CA ASN A 476 16.90 -3.91 -36.79
C ASN A 476 17.84 -4.57 -35.78
N LEU A 477 17.65 -5.88 -35.54
CA LEU A 477 18.43 -6.62 -34.55
C LEU A 477 19.87 -6.88 -34.94
N GLU A 478 20.15 -6.99 -36.27
CA GLU A 478 21.49 -7.28 -36.78
C GLU A 478 22.43 -6.06 -36.62
N ASN A 479 21.99 -4.91 -37.07
CA ASN A 479 22.80 -3.67 -37.01
C ASN A 479 22.51 -2.81 -35.78
N LYS A 480 21.52 -3.17 -34.95
CA LYS A 480 21.12 -2.53 -33.73
C LYS A 480 20.77 -1.04 -33.90
N THR A 481 20.02 -0.72 -34.92
CA THR A 481 19.60 0.62 -35.25
C THR A 481 18.10 0.75 -35.36
N SER A 482 17.54 1.86 -34.84
CA SER A 482 16.14 2.25 -35.00
C SER A 482 16.00 3.29 -36.08
N LYS A 483 14.95 3.20 -36.89
CA LYS A 483 14.57 4.19 -37.92
C LYS A 483 13.09 4.50 -37.81
N PRO A 484 12.66 5.76 -37.92
CA PRO A 484 11.24 6.08 -38.03
C PRO A 484 10.66 5.50 -39.32
N ALA A 485 9.49 4.93 -39.23
CA ALA A 485 8.73 4.37 -40.36
C ALA A 485 7.57 5.26 -40.77
N THR A 486 7.15 6.17 -39.90
CA THR A 486 6.08 7.16 -40.15
C THR A 486 6.56 8.57 -39.86
N ASP A 487 5.92 9.54 -40.50
CA ASP A 487 6.05 10.95 -40.13
C ASP A 487 5.28 11.28 -38.86
N GLU A 488 5.49 12.50 -38.32
CA GLU A 488 4.70 13.04 -37.21
C GLU A 488 3.32 13.46 -37.71
N TRP A 489 2.28 12.95 -37.05
CA TRP A 489 0.88 13.30 -37.32
C TRP A 489 0.17 13.60 -36.02
#